data_5760482628b0c817627c467170b60a78
#
_entry.id   5760482628b0c817627c467170b60a78
#
_cell.length_a   1.000
_cell.length_b   1.000
_cell.length_c   1.000
_cell.angle_alpha   90.00
_cell.angle_beta   90.00
_cell.angle_gamma   90.00
#
_symmetry.space_group_name_H-M   'P 1'
#
loop_
_entity.id
_entity.type
_entity.pdbx_description
1 polymer ?
#
loop_
_entity_poly.entity_id
_entity_poly.type
_entity_poly.pdbx_seq_one_letter_code
_entity_poly.pdbx_strand_id
1 'polypeptide(L)'
;MLTLYPRADDAGSSQAANRAIRECVAGGVIKNISLMAPPAAIEHAAVVLRDLDTADVCFGLHVTLNAEWDGIKWGPITNPEEVPSLVDDQGHFLADPREYVGRISVPEALREAKAQLDKVRALGFELSYLDEHMGVGVSWVPELHQALVELARQEGLYHADVKEPLPAIDLSGDVFARFKRRIGEYPEGELIYYTHPAFADPELEPCYNADVPKGKISRERDAERRLLCNPETKAWLAERNVRLKRFSEL
;
A
#
# COMPACT_ATOMS: atom_id res chain seq x y z
N MET A 1 -24.02 -4.28 -9.31
CA MET A 1 -23.49 -2.98 -8.79
C MET A 1 -22.04 -3.20 -8.36
N LEU A 2 -21.13 -2.34 -8.81
CA LEU A 2 -19.70 -2.40 -8.46
C LEU A 2 -19.44 -1.76 -7.09
N THR A 3 -18.69 -2.43 -6.25
CA THR A 3 -18.12 -1.91 -5.00
C THR A 3 -16.60 -1.86 -5.15
N LEU A 4 -16.00 -0.72 -4.91
CA LEU A 4 -14.55 -0.58 -4.86
C LEU A 4 -14.10 -0.33 -3.42
N TYR A 5 -12.94 -0.91 -3.08
CA TYR A 5 -12.16 -0.62 -1.89
C TYR A 5 -10.91 0.15 -2.33
N PRO A 6 -11.02 1.49 -2.57
CA PRO A 6 -9.87 2.27 -3.02
C PRO A 6 -8.88 2.40 -1.87
N ARG A 7 -7.65 1.92 -2.09
CA ARG A 7 -6.59 1.85 -1.10
C ARG A 7 -5.37 2.63 -1.58
N ALA A 8 -4.94 3.59 -0.78
CA ALA A 8 -3.68 4.29 -0.98
C ALA A 8 -2.59 3.52 -0.24
N ASP A 9 -1.73 2.85 -1.00
CA ASP A 9 -0.61 2.09 -0.51
C ASP A 9 0.62 2.98 -0.29
N ASP A 10 1.63 2.44 0.35
CA ASP A 10 2.93 3.08 0.60
C ASP A 10 2.89 4.35 1.48
N ALA A 11 1.87 4.57 2.31
CA ALA A 11 1.93 5.62 3.33
C ALA A 11 3.09 5.34 4.30
N GLY A 12 3.99 6.30 4.49
CA GLY A 12 5.23 6.12 5.25
C GLY A 12 6.46 5.88 4.36
N SER A 13 6.32 5.60 3.08
CA SER A 13 7.45 5.42 2.16
C SER A 13 8.22 6.72 1.90
N SER A 14 7.52 7.84 1.79
CA SER A 14 8.06 9.18 1.57
C SER A 14 7.13 10.26 2.12
N GLN A 15 7.68 11.45 2.39
CA GLN A 15 6.85 12.59 2.77
C GLN A 15 5.95 13.05 1.62
N ALA A 16 6.43 12.93 0.38
CA ALA A 16 5.67 13.24 -0.82
C ALA A 16 4.43 12.34 -0.96
N ALA A 17 4.54 11.03 -0.67
CA ALA A 17 3.42 10.11 -0.63
C ALA A 17 2.44 10.49 0.49
N ASN A 18 2.92 10.72 1.70
CA ASN A 18 2.07 11.05 2.84
C ASN A 18 1.20 12.30 2.60
N ARG A 19 1.81 13.38 2.05
CA ARG A 19 1.07 14.61 1.71
C ARG A 19 0.03 14.37 0.59
N ALA A 20 0.40 13.60 -0.42
CA ALA A 20 -0.49 13.27 -1.54
C ALA A 20 -1.67 12.41 -1.09
N ILE A 21 -1.44 11.41 -0.23
CA ILE A 21 -2.50 10.58 0.33
C ILE A 21 -3.52 11.43 1.10
N ARG A 22 -3.04 12.37 1.95
CA ARG A 22 -3.94 13.30 2.66
C ARG A 22 -4.81 14.12 1.70
N GLU A 23 -4.23 14.63 0.61
CA GLU A 23 -4.97 15.37 -0.42
C GLU A 23 -6.01 14.47 -1.12
N CYS A 24 -5.63 13.23 -1.47
CA CYS A 24 -6.54 12.28 -2.13
C CYS A 24 -7.70 11.85 -1.22
N VAL A 25 -7.50 11.75 0.09
CA VAL A 25 -8.57 11.52 1.06
C VAL A 25 -9.57 12.68 1.04
N ALA A 26 -9.07 13.92 1.06
CA ALA A 26 -9.93 15.11 0.94
C ALA A 26 -10.72 15.13 -0.39
N GLY A 27 -10.18 14.58 -1.48
CA GLY A 27 -10.87 14.33 -2.74
C GLY A 27 -12.03 13.34 -2.64
N GLY A 28 -12.03 12.50 -1.60
CA GLY A 28 -13.13 11.60 -1.20
C GLY A 28 -13.24 10.32 -2.02
N VAL A 29 -12.22 9.98 -2.83
CA VAL A 29 -12.14 8.70 -3.55
C VAL A 29 -11.46 7.64 -2.65
N ILE A 30 -10.34 7.99 -2.01
CA ILE A 30 -9.60 7.06 -1.13
C ILE A 30 -10.40 6.76 0.14
N LYS A 31 -10.47 5.49 0.50
CA LYS A 31 -11.18 4.97 1.67
C LYS A 31 -10.31 4.14 2.61
N ASN A 32 -9.17 3.66 2.14
CA ASN A 32 -8.27 2.79 2.87
C ASN A 32 -6.83 3.30 2.70
N ILE A 33 -6.03 3.29 3.76
CA ILE A 33 -4.64 3.74 3.73
C ILE A 33 -3.77 2.65 4.34
N SER A 34 -2.79 2.13 3.58
CA SER A 34 -1.87 1.09 4.02
C SER A 34 -0.51 1.70 4.40
N LEU A 35 -0.10 1.48 5.64
CA LEU A 35 1.04 2.11 6.30
C LEU A 35 2.27 1.19 6.28
N MET A 36 3.36 1.65 5.67
CA MET A 36 4.68 1.00 5.71
C MET A 36 5.43 1.45 6.97
N ALA A 37 5.74 0.51 7.86
CA ALA A 37 6.47 0.80 9.10
C ALA A 37 7.99 0.98 8.91
N PRO A 38 8.69 0.23 8.01
CA PRO A 38 10.13 0.26 7.92
C PRO A 38 10.74 1.58 7.42
N PRO A 39 10.21 2.26 6.37
CA PRO A 39 10.81 3.52 5.90
C PRO A 39 10.69 4.64 6.93
N ALA A 40 11.67 5.55 6.96
CA ALA A 40 11.75 6.62 7.95
C ALA A 40 10.61 7.64 7.86
N ALA A 41 9.92 7.77 6.72
CA ALA A 41 8.82 8.71 6.57
C ALA A 41 7.51 8.27 7.27
N ILE A 42 7.50 7.13 7.98
CA ILE A 42 6.33 6.69 8.77
C ILE A 42 6.05 7.66 9.94
N GLU A 43 7.07 8.24 10.56
CA GLU A 43 6.88 9.26 11.61
C GLU A 43 6.21 10.53 11.03
N HIS A 44 6.57 10.92 9.80
CA HIS A 44 5.87 12.01 9.10
C HIS A 44 4.44 11.62 8.73
N ALA A 45 4.17 10.34 8.35
CA ALA A 45 2.81 9.86 8.15
C ALA A 45 1.95 10.04 9.41
N ALA A 46 2.50 9.73 10.59
CA ALA A 46 1.81 9.94 11.85
C ALA A 46 1.46 11.43 12.11
N VAL A 47 2.31 12.35 11.68
CA VAL A 47 2.02 13.80 11.81
C VAL A 47 0.89 14.24 10.88
N VAL A 48 0.86 13.74 9.64
CA VAL A 48 -0.04 14.29 8.60
C VAL A 48 -1.30 13.45 8.36
N LEU A 49 -1.36 12.20 8.82
CA LEU A 49 -2.49 11.30 8.52
C LEU A 49 -3.28 10.87 9.76
N ARG A 50 -2.67 10.84 10.95
CA ARG A 50 -3.29 10.28 12.16
C ARG A 50 -4.59 10.96 12.57
N ASP A 51 -4.77 12.23 12.23
CA ASP A 51 -5.95 13.05 12.56
C ASP A 51 -7.10 12.92 11.53
N LEU A 52 -6.94 12.10 10.50
CA LEU A 52 -8.02 11.85 9.54
C LEU A 52 -9.18 11.14 10.23
N ASP A 53 -10.41 11.54 9.86
CA ASP A 53 -11.62 10.98 10.45
C ASP A 53 -11.78 9.50 10.02
N THR A 54 -11.84 8.60 11.01
CA THR A 54 -12.07 7.16 10.78
C THR A 54 -13.48 6.85 10.26
N ALA A 55 -14.40 7.83 10.27
CA ALA A 55 -15.67 7.74 9.56
C ALA A 55 -15.50 7.85 8.03
N ASP A 56 -14.43 8.47 7.55
CA ASP A 56 -14.15 8.65 6.12
C ASP A 56 -13.16 7.64 5.56
N VAL A 57 -12.14 7.25 6.34
CA VAL A 57 -11.09 6.32 5.95
C VAL A 57 -10.77 5.33 7.06
N CYS A 58 -10.17 4.19 6.72
CA CYS A 58 -9.54 3.33 7.71
C CYS A 58 -8.07 3.07 7.36
N PHE A 59 -7.29 2.73 8.39
CA PHE A 59 -5.88 2.43 8.26
C PHE A 59 -5.62 0.94 8.34
N GLY A 60 -4.60 0.49 7.62
CA GLY A 60 -4.06 -0.85 7.69
C GLY A 60 -2.54 -0.87 7.79
N LEU A 61 -1.99 -1.99 8.22
CA LEU A 61 -0.57 -2.26 8.11
C LEU A 61 -0.27 -2.79 6.71
N HIS A 62 0.63 -2.13 5.99
CA HIS A 62 1.24 -2.62 4.75
C HIS A 62 2.48 -3.43 5.11
N VAL A 63 2.30 -4.73 5.36
CA VAL A 63 3.40 -5.61 5.78
C VAL A 63 4.51 -5.56 4.73
N THR A 64 5.62 -4.97 5.10
CA THR A 64 6.74 -4.67 4.20
C THR A 64 7.89 -5.59 4.51
N LEU A 65 8.19 -6.49 3.58
CA LEU A 65 9.28 -7.46 3.68
C LEU A 65 10.32 -7.34 2.56
N ASN A 66 10.15 -6.39 1.63
CA ASN A 66 11.09 -6.14 0.55
C ASN A 66 11.40 -4.65 0.38
N ALA A 67 12.51 -4.33 -0.29
CA ALA A 67 12.98 -2.97 -0.59
C ALA A 67 13.44 -2.91 -2.05
N GLU A 68 12.50 -2.72 -2.97
CA GLU A 68 12.62 -2.94 -4.41
C GLU A 68 13.46 -1.88 -5.17
N TRP A 69 13.77 -0.75 -4.54
CA TRP A 69 14.47 0.36 -5.22
C TRP A 69 15.98 0.28 -5.07
N ASP A 70 16.74 0.58 -6.14
CA ASP A 70 18.21 0.58 -6.10
C ASP A 70 18.77 1.79 -5.36
N GLY A 71 18.09 2.93 -5.44
CA GLY A 71 18.58 4.19 -4.87
C GLY A 71 18.20 4.43 -3.42
N ILE A 72 17.28 3.65 -2.86
CA ILE A 72 16.85 3.73 -1.45
C ILE A 72 16.52 2.33 -0.94
N LYS A 73 17.00 2.01 0.26
CA LYS A 73 16.76 0.73 0.93
C LYS A 73 16.25 0.95 2.33
N TRP A 74 15.50 0.00 2.82
CA TRP A 74 15.08 -0.11 4.21
C TRP A 74 15.24 -1.57 4.68
N GLY A 75 15.40 -1.72 5.96
CA GLY A 75 15.50 -3.03 6.62
C GLY A 75 14.38 -3.23 7.63
N PRO A 76 14.40 -4.34 8.36
CA PRO A 76 13.39 -4.69 9.34
C PRO A 76 13.37 -3.73 10.54
N ILE A 77 12.22 -3.67 11.21
CA ILE A 77 12.07 -3.07 12.54
C ILE A 77 12.77 -3.93 13.58
N THR A 78 12.67 -5.24 13.42
CA THR A 78 13.38 -6.24 14.22
C THR A 78 14.90 -6.17 13.96
N ASN A 79 15.73 -6.55 14.94
CA ASN A 79 17.16 -6.67 14.69
C ASN A 79 17.41 -7.64 13.50
N PRO A 80 18.16 -7.23 12.45
CA PRO A 80 18.44 -8.08 11.30
C PRO A 80 19.02 -9.48 11.66
N GLU A 81 19.78 -9.58 12.74
CA GLU A 81 20.33 -10.85 13.23
C GLU A 81 19.25 -11.84 13.73
N GLU A 82 18.05 -11.35 14.06
CA GLU A 82 16.92 -12.16 14.50
C GLU A 82 16.00 -12.60 13.34
N VAL A 83 16.21 -12.02 12.17
CA VAL A 83 15.42 -12.28 10.95
C VAL A 83 16.30 -12.44 9.70
N PRO A 84 17.37 -13.28 9.79
CA PRO A 84 18.38 -13.38 8.72
C PRO A 84 17.83 -13.88 7.39
N SER A 85 16.69 -14.58 7.37
CA SER A 85 16.07 -15.02 6.11
C SER A 85 15.44 -13.86 5.33
N LEU A 86 15.21 -12.70 5.97
CA LEU A 86 14.54 -11.55 5.37
C LEU A 86 15.49 -10.52 4.76
N VAL A 87 16.80 -10.60 5.08
CA VAL A 87 17.73 -9.51 4.78
C VAL A 87 18.91 -9.98 3.93
N ASP A 88 19.53 -9.00 3.26
CA ASP A 88 20.81 -9.14 2.60
C ASP A 88 21.98 -8.99 3.60
N ASP A 89 23.23 -9.08 3.09
CA ASP A 89 24.45 -8.95 3.90
C ASP A 89 24.63 -7.54 4.51
N GLN A 90 23.84 -6.56 4.09
CA GLN A 90 23.84 -5.18 4.62
C GLN A 90 22.72 -4.95 5.64
N GLY A 91 21.88 -5.95 5.88
CA GLY A 91 20.73 -5.85 6.78
C GLY A 91 19.50 -5.16 6.18
N HIS A 92 19.46 -5.00 4.86
CA HIS A 92 18.27 -4.51 4.15
C HIS A 92 17.39 -5.68 3.70
N PHE A 93 16.10 -5.43 3.57
CA PHE A 93 15.21 -6.39 2.91
C PHE A 93 15.65 -6.66 1.48
N LEU A 94 15.34 -7.86 0.98
CA LEU A 94 15.62 -8.24 -0.40
C LEU A 94 14.83 -7.35 -1.38
N ALA A 95 15.39 -7.11 -2.55
CA ALA A 95 14.75 -6.26 -3.55
C ALA A 95 13.60 -6.98 -4.28
N ASP A 96 13.83 -8.23 -4.66
CA ASP A 96 12.89 -9.01 -5.45
C ASP A 96 12.14 -10.00 -4.56
N PRO A 97 10.80 -9.93 -4.47
CA PRO A 97 10.00 -10.88 -3.70
C PRO A 97 10.22 -12.35 -4.09
N ARG A 98 10.65 -12.62 -5.32
CA ARG A 98 10.95 -13.99 -5.81
C ARG A 98 12.14 -14.62 -5.09
N GLU A 99 13.05 -13.83 -4.55
CA GLU A 99 14.21 -14.31 -3.80
C GLU A 99 13.82 -14.97 -2.46
N TYR A 100 12.60 -14.72 -1.99
CA TYR A 100 12.07 -15.34 -0.77
C TYR A 100 11.62 -16.79 -0.97
N VAL A 101 11.37 -17.22 -2.23
CA VAL A 101 10.93 -18.59 -2.50
C VAL A 101 11.99 -19.60 -2.05
N GLY A 102 11.63 -20.46 -1.09
CA GLY A 102 12.53 -21.45 -0.51
C GLY A 102 13.61 -20.89 0.44
N ARG A 103 13.62 -19.58 0.69
CA ARG A 103 14.56 -18.92 1.61
C ARG A 103 13.89 -18.45 2.89
N ILE A 104 12.70 -17.85 2.78
CA ILE A 104 12.05 -17.16 3.90
C ILE A 104 11.70 -18.12 5.04
N SER A 105 11.98 -17.69 6.27
CA SER A 105 11.45 -18.31 7.48
C SER A 105 10.15 -17.64 7.88
N VAL A 106 9.02 -18.33 7.76
CA VAL A 106 7.71 -17.80 8.14
C VAL A 106 7.68 -17.31 9.59
N PRO A 107 8.29 -17.99 10.58
CA PRO A 107 8.38 -17.46 11.94
C PRO A 107 9.14 -16.14 12.05
N GLU A 108 10.20 -15.92 11.25
CA GLU A 108 10.94 -14.65 11.22
C GLU A 108 10.08 -13.56 10.58
N ALA A 109 9.41 -13.86 9.46
CA ALA A 109 8.50 -12.93 8.80
C ALA A 109 7.33 -12.50 9.70
N LEU A 110 6.75 -13.42 10.48
CA LEU A 110 5.72 -13.09 11.45
C LEU A 110 6.24 -12.23 12.62
N ARG A 111 7.48 -12.49 13.09
CA ARG A 111 8.13 -11.65 14.11
C ARG A 111 8.26 -10.22 13.60
N GLU A 112 8.75 -10.06 12.38
CA GLU A 112 8.89 -8.75 11.75
C GLU A 112 7.53 -8.07 11.52
N ALA A 113 6.54 -8.77 10.97
CA ALA A 113 5.19 -8.24 10.76
C ALA A 113 4.57 -7.76 12.08
N LYS A 114 4.80 -8.50 13.18
CA LYS A 114 4.35 -8.09 14.52
C LYS A 114 5.08 -6.83 15.01
N ALA A 115 6.39 -6.73 14.80
CA ALA A 115 7.16 -5.53 15.14
C ALA A 115 6.70 -4.30 14.35
N GLN A 116 6.38 -4.47 13.06
CA GLN A 116 5.80 -3.42 12.22
C GLN A 116 4.43 -2.98 12.75
N LEU A 117 3.56 -3.94 13.10
CA LEU A 117 2.24 -3.68 13.68
C LEU A 117 2.34 -2.86 14.98
N ASP A 118 3.24 -3.28 15.87
CA ASP A 118 3.45 -2.62 17.16
C ASP A 118 4.01 -1.19 16.96
N LYS A 119 4.92 -0.97 16.01
CA LYS A 119 5.44 0.36 15.67
C LYS A 119 4.33 1.29 15.18
N VAL A 120 3.50 0.84 14.25
CA VAL A 120 2.41 1.67 13.70
C VAL A 120 1.38 2.02 14.76
N ARG A 121 1.02 1.05 15.63
CA ARG A 121 0.15 1.29 16.79
C ARG A 121 0.76 2.28 17.78
N ALA A 122 2.06 2.17 18.07
CA ALA A 122 2.79 3.10 18.95
C ALA A 122 2.80 4.53 18.40
N LEU A 123 2.74 4.72 17.09
CA LEU A 123 2.57 6.01 16.43
C LEU A 123 1.14 6.58 16.53
N GLY A 124 0.20 5.82 17.12
CA GLY A 124 -1.17 6.25 17.41
C GLY A 124 -2.17 5.98 16.31
N PHE A 125 -1.90 5.06 15.37
CA PHE A 125 -2.88 4.63 14.40
C PHE A 125 -3.76 3.50 14.93
N GLU A 126 -5.07 3.61 14.70
CA GLU A 126 -6.04 2.54 14.90
C GLU A 126 -6.17 1.76 13.59
N LEU A 127 -5.79 0.47 13.62
CA LEU A 127 -5.77 -0.36 12.42
C LEU A 127 -7.03 -1.21 12.32
N SER A 128 -7.58 -1.32 11.10
CA SER A 128 -8.73 -2.16 10.76
C SER A 128 -8.35 -3.38 9.93
N TYR A 129 -7.19 -3.33 9.25
CA TYR A 129 -6.77 -4.41 8.36
C TYR A 129 -5.24 -4.48 8.27
N LEU A 130 -4.77 -5.54 7.64
CA LEU A 130 -3.41 -5.64 7.10
C LEU A 130 -3.44 -6.17 5.66
N ASP A 131 -2.38 -5.91 4.93
CA ASP A 131 -2.12 -6.37 3.57
C ASP A 131 -0.62 -6.51 3.32
N GLU A 132 -0.22 -6.89 2.11
CA GLU A 132 1.16 -7.23 1.80
C GLU A 132 1.76 -6.30 0.74
N HIS A 133 2.81 -5.57 1.11
CA HIS A 133 3.62 -4.83 0.13
C HIS A 133 4.19 -5.77 -0.92
N MET A 134 4.02 -5.42 -2.21
CA MET A 134 4.45 -6.25 -3.35
C MET A 134 3.89 -7.69 -3.36
N GLY A 135 2.96 -8.02 -2.44
CA GLY A 135 2.30 -9.33 -2.39
C GLY A 135 3.26 -10.50 -2.20
N VAL A 136 4.27 -10.38 -1.33
CA VAL A 136 5.30 -11.42 -1.11
C VAL A 136 4.68 -12.78 -0.81
N GLY A 137 3.72 -12.83 0.12
CA GLY A 137 2.99 -14.06 0.43
C GLY A 137 1.98 -14.43 -0.64
N VAL A 138 1.11 -13.49 -1.03
CA VAL A 138 0.02 -13.72 -2.00
C VAL A 138 0.53 -14.29 -3.32
N SER A 139 1.65 -13.77 -3.83
CA SER A 139 2.12 -14.10 -5.19
C SER A 139 3.23 -15.15 -5.21
N TRP A 140 4.04 -15.26 -4.14
CA TRP A 140 5.30 -16.00 -4.19
C TRP A 140 5.47 -17.04 -3.08
N VAL A 141 4.94 -16.79 -1.86
CA VAL A 141 5.12 -17.65 -0.68
C VAL A 141 3.77 -17.92 -0.01
N PRO A 142 2.96 -18.84 -0.54
CA PRO A 142 1.59 -19.09 -0.05
C PRO A 142 1.49 -19.41 1.45
N GLU A 143 2.50 -20.08 2.03
CA GLU A 143 2.57 -20.39 3.45
C GLU A 143 2.74 -19.12 4.31
N LEU A 144 3.44 -18.11 3.80
CA LEU A 144 3.52 -16.78 4.45
C LEU A 144 2.17 -16.08 4.41
N HIS A 145 1.50 -16.08 3.25
CA HIS A 145 0.17 -15.49 3.13
C HIS A 145 -0.82 -16.09 4.14
N GLN A 146 -0.87 -17.42 4.23
CA GLN A 146 -1.73 -18.11 5.20
C GLN A 146 -1.39 -17.69 6.66
N ALA A 147 -0.11 -17.57 6.98
CA ALA A 147 0.33 -17.14 8.29
C ALA A 147 -0.03 -15.68 8.61
N LEU A 148 0.04 -14.77 7.61
CA LEU A 148 -0.38 -13.37 7.75
C LEU A 148 -1.90 -13.23 7.88
N VAL A 149 -2.69 -14.05 7.17
CA VAL A 149 -4.15 -14.12 7.37
C VAL A 149 -4.49 -14.54 8.79
N GLU A 150 -3.77 -15.54 9.33
CA GLU A 150 -3.98 -15.96 10.73
C GLU A 150 -3.51 -14.91 11.74
N LEU A 151 -2.40 -14.21 11.47
CA LEU A 151 -1.96 -13.07 12.28
C LEU A 151 -3.03 -11.97 12.30
N ALA A 152 -3.59 -11.60 11.14
CA ALA A 152 -4.68 -10.63 11.06
C ALA A 152 -5.84 -11.03 11.95
N ARG A 153 -6.29 -12.29 11.86
CA ARG A 153 -7.39 -12.82 12.67
C ARG A 153 -7.09 -12.74 14.18
N GLN A 154 -5.86 -13.07 14.59
CA GLN A 154 -5.44 -13.01 16.00
C GLN A 154 -5.40 -11.58 16.55
N GLU A 155 -5.05 -10.62 15.69
CA GLU A 155 -4.97 -9.19 16.02
C GLU A 155 -6.32 -8.46 15.87
N GLY A 156 -7.39 -9.17 15.48
CA GLY A 156 -8.73 -8.59 15.25
C GLY A 156 -8.78 -7.70 13.99
N LEU A 157 -7.93 -7.98 13.00
CA LEU A 157 -7.83 -7.24 11.76
C LEU A 157 -8.39 -8.06 10.59
N TYR A 158 -8.86 -7.37 9.54
CA TYR A 158 -9.18 -7.99 8.26
C TYR A 158 -7.90 -8.14 7.42
N HIS A 159 -7.76 -9.24 6.66
CA HIS A 159 -6.68 -9.35 5.67
C HIS A 159 -7.21 -8.90 4.30
N ALA A 160 -6.73 -7.76 3.80
CA ALA A 160 -7.33 -7.11 2.63
C ALA A 160 -7.10 -7.89 1.33
N ASP A 161 -5.93 -8.52 1.17
CA ASP A 161 -5.54 -9.18 -0.08
C ASP A 161 -6.25 -10.54 -0.36
N VAL A 162 -7.25 -10.89 0.46
CA VAL A 162 -8.17 -12.00 0.12
C VAL A 162 -9.24 -11.60 -0.91
N LYS A 163 -9.36 -10.29 -1.23
CA LYS A 163 -10.26 -9.78 -2.27
C LYS A 163 -9.54 -9.66 -3.61
N GLU A 164 -10.33 -9.77 -4.69
CA GLU A 164 -9.81 -9.63 -6.05
C GLU A 164 -9.36 -8.18 -6.35
N PRO A 165 -8.17 -7.99 -6.94
CA PRO A 165 -7.72 -6.66 -7.34
C PRO A 165 -8.36 -6.19 -8.66
N LEU A 166 -8.68 -4.91 -8.74
CA LEU A 166 -8.90 -4.25 -10.01
C LEU A 166 -7.59 -4.24 -10.80
N PRO A 167 -7.55 -4.74 -12.06
CA PRO A 167 -6.33 -4.69 -12.84
C PRO A 167 -5.77 -3.29 -13.01
N ALA A 168 -4.44 -3.16 -13.01
CA ALA A 168 -3.74 -1.90 -13.06
C ALA A 168 -4.22 -0.98 -14.21
N ILE A 169 -4.24 0.31 -13.92
CA ILE A 169 -4.57 1.36 -14.88
C ILE A 169 -3.27 1.94 -15.41
N ASP A 170 -3.15 2.04 -16.73
CA ASP A 170 -2.03 2.72 -17.35
C ASP A 170 -2.10 4.23 -17.07
N LEU A 171 -1.13 4.74 -16.33
CA LEU A 171 -1.05 6.12 -15.84
C LEU A 171 -0.41 7.08 -16.87
N SER A 172 -0.29 6.68 -18.15
CA SER A 172 0.19 7.54 -19.23
C SER A 172 -0.95 8.23 -19.99
N GLY A 173 -0.68 9.37 -20.61
CA GLY A 173 -1.65 10.08 -21.45
C GLY A 173 -2.90 10.56 -20.70
N ASP A 174 -4.08 10.32 -21.26
CA ASP A 174 -5.37 10.68 -20.61
C ASP A 174 -5.73 9.61 -19.57
N VAL A 175 -5.22 9.79 -18.35
CA VAL A 175 -5.41 8.85 -17.23
C VAL A 175 -6.89 8.75 -16.84
N PHE A 176 -7.65 9.85 -16.91
CA PHE A 176 -9.07 9.81 -16.56
C PHE A 176 -9.90 8.99 -17.57
N ALA A 177 -9.61 9.11 -18.87
CA ALA A 177 -10.26 8.26 -19.88
C ALA A 177 -9.92 6.78 -19.69
N ARG A 178 -8.66 6.46 -19.33
CA ARG A 178 -8.23 5.08 -19.05
C ARG A 178 -8.89 4.52 -17.78
N PHE A 179 -8.97 5.33 -16.73
CA PHE A 179 -9.70 4.98 -15.51
C PHE A 179 -11.16 4.65 -15.82
N LYS A 180 -11.87 5.53 -16.54
CA LYS A 180 -13.28 5.31 -16.92
C LYS A 180 -13.47 4.03 -17.73
N ARG A 181 -12.55 3.74 -18.65
CA ARG A 181 -12.59 2.51 -19.45
C ARG A 181 -12.41 1.28 -18.55
N ARG A 182 -11.39 1.28 -17.66
CA ARG A 182 -11.11 0.16 -16.77
C ARG A 182 -12.28 -0.15 -15.84
N ILE A 183 -12.85 0.85 -15.20
CA ILE A 183 -14.04 0.68 -14.34
C ILE A 183 -15.25 0.21 -15.17
N GLY A 184 -15.37 0.66 -16.42
CA GLY A 184 -16.46 0.26 -17.32
C GLY A 184 -16.44 -1.22 -17.73
N GLU A 185 -15.29 -1.90 -17.61
CA GLU A 185 -15.13 -3.33 -17.86
C GLU A 185 -15.78 -4.19 -16.74
N TYR A 186 -16.11 -3.58 -15.59
CA TYR A 186 -16.65 -4.24 -14.40
C TYR A 186 -18.03 -3.66 -14.04
N PRO A 187 -19.13 -4.22 -14.58
CA PRO A 187 -20.49 -3.72 -14.30
C PRO A 187 -20.95 -4.02 -12.86
N GLU A 188 -20.32 -5.04 -12.21
CA GLU A 188 -20.63 -5.46 -10.85
C GLU A 188 -19.40 -6.17 -10.23
N GLY A 189 -19.45 -6.40 -8.93
CA GLY A 189 -18.39 -7.09 -8.17
C GLY A 189 -17.91 -6.29 -6.98
N GLU A 190 -16.96 -6.87 -6.27
CA GLU A 190 -16.23 -6.24 -5.16
C GLU A 190 -14.73 -6.33 -5.42
N LEU A 191 -14.07 -5.19 -5.67
CA LEU A 191 -12.68 -5.14 -6.10
C LEU A 191 -11.87 -4.18 -5.24
N ILE A 192 -10.60 -4.52 -4.99
CA ILE A 192 -9.63 -3.58 -4.43
C ILE A 192 -9.07 -2.73 -5.58
N TYR A 193 -9.07 -1.42 -5.39
CA TYR A 193 -8.38 -0.49 -6.28
C TYR A 193 -7.09 0.00 -5.59
N TYR A 194 -5.97 -0.66 -5.90
CA TYR A 194 -4.64 -0.26 -5.42
C TYR A 194 -4.20 1.04 -6.07
N THR A 195 -3.72 1.98 -5.27
CA THR A 195 -3.19 3.27 -5.73
C THR A 195 -1.97 3.67 -4.92
N HIS A 196 -1.05 4.41 -5.55
CA HIS A 196 0.20 4.84 -4.94
C HIS A 196 0.43 6.34 -5.13
N PRO A 197 -0.49 7.21 -4.70
CA PRO A 197 -0.37 8.64 -4.99
C PRO A 197 0.83 9.26 -4.27
N ALA A 198 1.62 10.06 -5.00
CA ALA A 198 2.64 10.92 -4.44
C ALA A 198 2.78 12.21 -5.25
N PHE A 199 3.27 13.28 -4.62
CA PHE A 199 3.68 14.46 -5.39
C PHE A 199 4.92 14.16 -6.24
N ALA A 200 5.03 14.79 -7.40
CA ALA A 200 6.28 14.81 -8.16
C ALA A 200 7.32 15.61 -7.34
N ASP A 201 8.20 14.90 -6.67
CA ASP A 201 9.14 15.44 -5.69
C ASP A 201 10.52 14.78 -5.88
N PRO A 202 11.65 15.52 -5.72
CA PRO A 202 12.99 14.94 -5.73
C PRO A 202 13.20 13.78 -4.74
N GLU A 203 12.41 13.72 -3.68
CA GLU A 203 12.43 12.59 -2.71
C GLU A 203 12.19 11.23 -3.39
N LEU A 204 11.49 11.21 -4.54
CA LEU A 204 11.24 9.99 -5.32
C LEU A 204 12.30 9.68 -6.38
N GLU A 205 13.33 10.50 -6.55
CA GLU A 205 14.42 10.21 -7.51
C GLU A 205 15.16 8.90 -7.22
N PRO A 206 15.36 8.47 -5.95
CA PRO A 206 15.95 7.18 -5.63
C PRO A 206 15.07 5.96 -5.97
N CYS A 207 13.78 6.16 -6.25
CA CYS A 207 12.84 5.08 -6.59
C CYS A 207 13.01 4.66 -8.06
N TYR A 208 14.01 3.84 -8.32
CA TYR A 208 14.29 3.21 -9.63
C TYR A 208 14.91 1.84 -9.42
N ASN A 209 14.82 0.97 -10.43
CA ASN A 209 15.49 -0.32 -10.52
C ASN A 209 15.67 -0.71 -12.00
N ALA A 210 16.10 -1.95 -12.27
CA ALA A 210 16.34 -2.43 -13.63
C ALA A 210 15.12 -2.32 -14.57
N ASP A 211 13.89 -2.48 -14.02
CA ASP A 211 12.64 -2.45 -14.79
C ASP A 211 11.97 -1.07 -14.77
N VAL A 212 12.37 -0.20 -13.85
CA VAL A 212 11.73 1.10 -13.62
C VAL A 212 12.78 2.21 -13.69
N PRO A 213 12.85 2.95 -14.81
CA PRO A 213 13.83 4.01 -14.99
C PRO A 213 13.58 5.20 -14.05
N LYS A 214 14.64 5.93 -13.72
CA LYS A 214 14.60 7.13 -12.88
C LYS A 214 13.53 8.12 -13.34
N GLY A 215 12.80 8.65 -12.35
CA GLY A 215 11.75 9.65 -12.55
C GLY A 215 10.43 9.07 -13.11
N LYS A 216 10.35 7.78 -13.45
CA LYS A 216 9.08 7.16 -13.85
C LYS A 216 8.08 7.15 -12.70
N ILE A 217 8.50 6.65 -11.54
CA ILE A 217 7.65 6.56 -10.33
C ILE A 217 7.11 7.93 -9.94
N SER A 218 7.96 8.96 -9.91
CA SER A 218 7.54 10.31 -9.55
C SER A 218 6.42 10.84 -10.46
N ARG A 219 6.54 10.62 -11.78
CA ARG A 219 5.51 11.05 -12.75
C ARG A 219 4.21 10.25 -12.63
N GLU A 220 4.29 8.93 -12.52
CA GLU A 220 3.12 8.05 -12.46
C GLU A 220 2.34 8.29 -11.17
N ARG A 221 3.01 8.37 -10.02
CA ARG A 221 2.36 8.63 -8.73
C ARG A 221 1.69 10.02 -8.67
N ASP A 222 2.28 11.05 -9.29
CA ASP A 222 1.63 12.36 -9.39
C ASP A 222 0.46 12.37 -10.36
N ALA A 223 0.53 11.61 -11.45
CA ALA A 223 -0.60 11.45 -12.37
C ALA A 223 -1.77 10.74 -11.68
N GLU A 224 -1.50 9.72 -10.90
CA GLU A 224 -2.52 9.03 -10.10
C GLU A 224 -3.10 9.93 -9.00
N ARG A 225 -2.26 10.69 -8.28
CA ARG A 225 -2.73 11.71 -7.32
C ARG A 225 -3.70 12.67 -7.97
N ARG A 226 -3.36 13.22 -9.15
CA ARG A 226 -4.25 14.15 -9.89
C ARG A 226 -5.57 13.50 -10.28
N LEU A 227 -5.57 12.24 -10.68
CA LEU A 227 -6.79 11.47 -10.94
C LEU A 227 -7.66 11.39 -9.70
N LEU A 228 -7.07 11.00 -8.57
CA LEU A 228 -7.80 10.77 -7.31
C LEU A 228 -8.32 12.06 -6.67
N CYS A 229 -7.62 13.18 -6.86
CA CYS A 229 -8.01 14.50 -6.37
C CYS A 229 -8.97 15.23 -7.32
N ASN A 230 -9.17 14.76 -8.57
CA ASN A 230 -10.06 15.40 -9.52
C ASN A 230 -11.52 15.21 -9.10
N PRO A 231 -12.28 16.30 -8.86
CA PRO A 231 -13.69 16.22 -8.50
C PRO A 231 -14.56 15.46 -9.53
N GLU A 232 -14.16 15.49 -10.81
CA GLU A 232 -14.85 14.74 -11.86
C GLU A 232 -14.74 13.22 -11.67
N THR A 233 -13.64 12.73 -11.08
CA THR A 233 -13.47 11.30 -10.81
C THR A 233 -14.52 10.81 -9.81
N LYS A 234 -14.69 11.55 -8.71
CA LYS A 234 -15.71 11.23 -7.69
C LYS A 234 -17.13 11.35 -8.24
N ALA A 235 -17.41 12.43 -8.98
CA ALA A 235 -18.72 12.65 -9.59
C ALA A 235 -19.07 11.53 -10.58
N TRP A 236 -18.14 11.15 -11.44
CA TRP A 236 -18.36 10.08 -12.42
C TRP A 236 -18.60 8.71 -11.75
N LEU A 237 -17.84 8.37 -10.67
CA LEU A 237 -18.07 7.15 -9.90
C LEU A 237 -19.49 7.13 -9.31
N ALA A 238 -19.95 8.26 -8.76
CA ALA A 238 -21.30 8.40 -8.21
C ALA A 238 -22.39 8.24 -9.29
N GLU A 239 -22.23 8.86 -10.47
CA GLU A 239 -23.13 8.72 -11.61
C GLU A 239 -23.24 7.27 -12.10
N ARG A 240 -22.17 6.48 -11.97
CA ARG A 240 -22.11 5.06 -12.31
C ARG A 240 -22.63 4.16 -11.19
N ASN A 241 -23.08 4.71 -10.06
CA ASN A 241 -23.51 3.96 -8.88
C ASN A 241 -22.39 3.02 -8.34
N VAL A 242 -21.12 3.43 -8.44
CA VAL A 242 -20.01 2.71 -7.84
C VAL A 242 -19.97 3.04 -6.35
N ARG A 243 -20.01 2.01 -5.49
CA ARG A 243 -19.82 2.18 -4.04
C ARG A 243 -18.35 2.22 -3.70
N LEU A 244 -17.96 3.18 -2.88
CA LEU A 244 -16.61 3.25 -2.30
C LEU A 244 -16.72 2.84 -0.83
N LYS A 245 -15.97 1.81 -0.42
CA LYS A 245 -16.04 1.23 0.93
C LYS A 245 -14.68 1.19 1.62
N ARG A 246 -14.74 1.20 2.94
CA ARG A 246 -13.61 0.89 3.83
C ARG A 246 -13.58 -0.60 4.15
N PHE A 247 -12.38 -1.11 4.45
CA PHE A 247 -12.25 -2.49 4.98
C PHE A 247 -12.86 -2.62 6.38
N SER A 248 -12.95 -1.54 7.15
CA SER A 248 -13.63 -1.54 8.45
C SER A 248 -15.16 -1.75 8.37
N GLU A 249 -15.74 -1.81 7.19
CA GLU A 249 -17.15 -2.12 6.96
C GLU A 249 -17.41 -3.61 6.65
N LEU A 250 -16.34 -4.44 6.68
CA LEU A 250 -16.40 -5.89 6.51
C LEU A 250 -16.38 -6.60 7.84
#